data_ebda15bb4672ecd82fe93c760d5730db
#
_entry.id   ebda15bb4672ecd82fe93c760d5730db
#
_cell.length_a   1.000
_cell.length_b   1.000
_cell.length_c   1.000
_cell.angle_alpha   90.00
_cell.angle_beta   90.00
_cell.angle_gamma   90.00
#
_symmetry.space_group_name_H-M   'P 1'
#
loop_
_entity.id
_entity.type
_entity.pdbx_description
1 polymer ?
#
loop_
_entity_poly.entity_id
_entity_poly.type
_entity_poly.pdbx_seq_one_letter_code
_entity_poly.pdbx_strand_id
1 'polypeptide(L)'
;MVLQIADESGGANKLHIKTLMKAILNHLFEYKSLTKDQARQVLLGIGRGEYNPAQIASFLTVYMMRSLRLEELEGFRDAMLELCLPVDLDAYDPMDLCGTGGDGKDTFNISTLSSFVVAGAGQNVAKHGNHGVSSLVGSSTVMERLGYQFTNDVGELQRKVETAGICFLHAPLFHPAMKNVAPIRRDLGVKTFFNVLGPMINPAKPAKQLVGVFNLELARLYAYLYQQTDKRFMILHALDGYDEISLTGPFKVISNQTEQVLEPQQLGMDTLTPESLAGGQTLDESAQIFLNVLNDESTTAQKQAVLANSAMALLAAGKANTREEAVAMARESLESKRALACFKKLIA
;
A
#
# COMPACT_ATOMS: atom_id res chain seq x y z
N MET A 1 17.29 17.38 28.87
CA MET A 1 18.54 17.60 28.12
C MET A 1 18.20 17.46 26.66
N VAL A 2 18.03 18.57 25.95
CA VAL A 2 17.64 18.59 24.54
C VAL A 2 18.83 18.10 23.72
N LEU A 3 18.67 16.98 22.98
CA LEU A 3 19.66 16.51 22.01
C LEU A 3 19.68 17.50 20.83
N GLN A 4 20.57 18.51 20.87
CA GLN A 4 20.91 19.32 19.71
C GLN A 4 21.83 18.50 18.79
N ILE A 5 21.40 18.29 17.56
CA ILE A 5 22.21 17.68 16.50
C ILE A 5 22.94 18.82 15.82
N ALA A 6 24.26 18.91 16.03
CA ALA A 6 25.14 19.82 15.28
C ALA A 6 25.74 19.04 14.09
N ASP A 7 25.72 19.69 12.95
CA ASP A 7 26.35 19.26 11.69
C ASP A 7 27.85 19.60 11.70
N GLU A 8 28.68 18.71 11.17
CA GLU A 8 29.96 18.85 10.49
C GLU A 8 31.06 17.85 10.90
N SER A 9 31.63 17.23 9.85
CA SER A 9 32.95 16.56 9.65
C SER A 9 33.02 15.03 9.74
N GLY A 10 33.52 14.41 8.67
CA GLY A 10 33.42 12.99 8.30
C GLY A 10 34.14 11.93 9.16
N GLY A 11 34.89 12.25 10.20
CA GLY A 11 35.52 11.27 11.09
C GLY A 11 34.87 11.17 12.48
N ALA A 12 34.35 12.27 12.99
CA ALA A 12 33.56 12.36 14.21
C ALA A 12 32.17 11.71 14.03
N ASN A 13 31.71 11.61 12.82
CA ASN A 13 30.36 11.16 12.43
C ASN A 13 30.10 9.69 12.79
N LYS A 14 31.00 8.73 12.52
CA LYS A 14 30.77 7.29 12.80
C LYS A 14 30.66 6.95 14.29
N LEU A 15 31.41 7.64 15.15
CA LEU A 15 31.36 7.44 16.61
C LEU A 15 30.08 8.07 17.16
N HIS A 16 29.69 9.23 16.65
CA HIS A 16 28.48 9.95 17.02
C HIS A 16 27.20 9.16 16.61
N ILE A 17 27.18 8.58 15.42
CA ILE A 17 26.07 7.76 14.88
C ILE A 17 25.86 6.49 15.73
N LYS A 18 26.93 5.77 16.09
CA LYS A 18 26.83 4.57 16.96
C LYS A 18 26.33 4.94 18.36
N THR A 19 26.73 6.07 18.88
CA THR A 19 26.29 6.61 20.17
C THR A 19 24.82 7.01 20.12
N LEU A 20 24.37 7.57 18.99
CA LEU A 20 22.98 7.96 18.77
C LEU A 20 22.04 6.75 18.84
N MET A 21 22.29 5.66 18.08
CA MET A 21 21.44 4.48 18.12
C MET A 21 21.38 3.85 19.53
N LYS A 22 22.49 3.79 20.25
CA LYS A 22 22.50 3.31 21.63
C LYS A 22 21.61 4.16 22.54
N ALA A 23 21.68 5.48 22.40
CA ALA A 23 20.84 6.41 23.17
C ALA A 23 19.35 6.25 22.83
N ILE A 24 19.03 6.08 21.53
CA ILE A 24 17.68 5.82 21.05
C ILE A 24 17.13 4.51 21.60
N LEU A 25 17.91 3.41 21.53
CA LEU A 25 17.49 2.13 22.07
C LEU A 25 17.23 2.20 23.58
N ASN A 26 18.11 2.83 24.36
CA ASN A 26 17.90 3.00 25.80
C ASN A 26 16.63 3.81 26.09
N HIS A 27 16.37 4.88 25.33
CA HIS A 27 15.15 5.67 25.44
C HIS A 27 13.89 4.84 25.16
N LEU A 28 13.92 4.01 24.11
CA LEU A 28 12.82 3.13 23.74
C LEU A 28 12.62 1.98 24.76
N PHE A 29 13.69 1.44 25.34
CA PHE A 29 13.64 0.40 26.37
C PHE A 29 13.02 0.91 27.69
N GLU A 30 13.04 2.23 27.92
CA GLU A 30 12.29 2.88 28.99
C GLU A 30 10.82 3.16 28.63
N TYR A 31 10.28 2.52 27.56
CA TYR A 31 8.93 2.69 27.04
C TYR A 31 8.59 4.11 26.57
N LYS A 32 9.59 4.94 26.31
CA LYS A 32 9.43 6.29 25.75
C LYS A 32 9.26 6.22 24.23
N SER A 33 8.58 7.22 23.66
CA SER A 33 8.36 7.34 22.21
C SER A 33 9.36 8.32 21.59
N LEU A 34 9.64 8.15 20.31
CA LEU A 34 10.40 9.10 19.53
C LEU A 34 9.52 10.26 19.08
N THR A 35 10.11 11.44 18.98
CA THR A 35 9.52 12.53 18.23
C THR A 35 9.56 12.20 16.72
N LYS A 36 8.78 12.91 15.92
CA LYS A 36 8.79 12.78 14.45
C LYS A 36 10.20 12.92 13.88
N ASP A 37 10.94 13.94 14.30
CA ASP A 37 12.31 14.20 13.82
C ASP A 37 13.28 13.09 14.23
N GLN A 38 13.21 12.60 15.47
CA GLN A 38 14.02 11.48 15.91
C GLN A 38 13.74 10.21 15.12
N ALA A 39 12.47 9.87 14.91
CA ALA A 39 12.06 8.73 14.12
C ALA A 39 12.55 8.85 12.65
N ARG A 40 12.40 10.05 12.06
CA ARG A 40 12.92 10.33 10.72
C ARG A 40 14.44 10.16 10.65
N GLN A 41 15.20 10.73 11.56
CA GLN A 41 16.66 10.64 11.56
C GLN A 41 17.17 9.21 11.74
N VAL A 42 16.56 8.44 12.63
CA VAL A 42 16.93 7.03 12.82
C VAL A 42 16.70 6.24 11.55
N LEU A 43 15.55 6.41 10.90
CA LEU A 43 15.24 5.66 9.69
C LEU A 43 16.10 6.09 8.49
N LEU A 44 16.47 7.37 8.39
CA LEU A 44 17.46 7.84 7.42
C LEU A 44 18.82 7.15 7.62
N GLY A 45 19.29 7.07 8.87
CA GLY A 45 20.55 6.38 9.20
C GLY A 45 20.48 4.87 8.90
N ILE A 46 19.35 4.22 9.17
CA ILE A 46 19.13 2.82 8.78
C ILE A 46 19.19 2.68 7.25
N GLY A 47 18.48 3.52 6.53
CA GLY A 47 18.44 3.50 5.07
C GLY A 47 19.80 3.77 4.41
N ARG A 48 20.66 4.57 5.05
CA ARG A 48 22.04 4.85 4.62
C ARG A 48 23.04 3.77 5.03
N GLY A 49 22.62 2.77 5.82
CA GLY A 49 23.50 1.69 6.28
C GLY A 49 24.47 2.12 7.40
N GLU A 50 24.10 3.12 8.20
CA GLU A 50 24.94 3.69 9.25
C GLU A 50 24.95 2.82 10.54
N TYR A 51 23.98 1.89 10.67
CA TYR A 51 23.84 1.02 11.85
C TYR A 51 24.13 -0.44 11.51
N ASN A 52 24.60 -1.18 12.51
CA ASN A 52 24.83 -2.62 12.33
C ASN A 52 23.52 -3.43 12.44
N PRO A 53 23.51 -4.67 11.92
CA PRO A 53 22.31 -5.52 11.92
C PRO A 53 21.69 -5.74 13.30
N ALA A 54 22.50 -5.90 14.36
CA ALA A 54 22.00 -6.10 15.72
C ALA A 54 21.26 -4.87 16.24
N GLN A 55 21.76 -3.68 15.95
CA GLN A 55 21.09 -2.42 16.31
C GLN A 55 19.77 -2.25 15.57
N ILE A 56 19.76 -2.55 14.27
CA ILE A 56 18.55 -2.47 13.45
C ILE A 56 17.52 -3.51 13.92
N ALA A 57 17.93 -4.76 14.17
CA ALA A 57 17.04 -5.80 14.68
C ALA A 57 16.43 -5.40 16.03
N SER A 58 17.24 -4.90 16.97
CA SER A 58 16.76 -4.40 18.27
C SER A 58 15.74 -3.27 18.10
N PHE A 59 16.02 -2.32 17.20
CA PHE A 59 15.10 -1.22 16.90
C PHE A 59 13.77 -1.72 16.36
N LEU A 60 13.80 -2.63 15.40
CA LEU A 60 12.59 -3.23 14.82
C LEU A 60 11.78 -3.99 15.89
N THR A 61 12.47 -4.73 16.78
CA THR A 61 11.83 -5.54 17.82
C THR A 61 11.03 -4.68 18.82
N VAL A 62 11.51 -3.48 19.16
CA VAL A 62 10.76 -2.58 20.05
C VAL A 62 9.35 -2.29 19.48
N TYR A 63 9.24 -2.03 18.19
CA TYR A 63 7.97 -1.73 17.53
C TYR A 63 7.08 -2.95 17.27
N MET A 64 7.57 -4.13 17.57
CA MET A 64 6.76 -5.36 17.61
C MET A 64 6.16 -5.60 19.01
N MET A 65 6.78 -5.03 20.04
CA MET A 65 6.36 -5.16 21.45
C MET A 65 5.42 -4.05 21.91
N ARG A 66 5.30 -2.97 21.15
CA ARG A 66 4.40 -1.85 21.44
C ARG A 66 3.82 -1.25 20.16
N SER A 67 2.69 -0.57 20.31
CA SER A 67 2.06 0.18 19.21
C SER A 67 2.92 1.36 18.75
N LEU A 68 2.87 1.63 17.45
CA LEU A 68 3.43 2.84 16.85
C LEU A 68 2.66 4.08 17.30
N ARG A 69 3.37 5.17 17.60
CA ARG A 69 2.77 6.48 17.77
C ARG A 69 2.66 7.19 16.41
N LEU A 70 1.72 8.12 16.32
CA LEU A 70 1.49 8.89 15.08
C LEU A 70 2.75 9.62 14.62
N GLU A 71 3.44 10.30 15.54
CA GLU A 71 4.66 11.05 15.24
C GLU A 71 5.80 10.15 14.74
N GLU A 72 5.92 8.95 15.29
CA GLU A 72 6.90 7.95 14.83
C GLU A 72 6.59 7.46 13.42
N LEU A 73 5.32 7.17 13.15
CA LEU A 73 4.86 6.75 11.83
C LEU A 73 5.08 7.85 10.78
N GLU A 74 4.79 9.09 11.13
CA GLU A 74 5.09 10.26 10.29
C GLU A 74 6.58 10.38 9.97
N GLY A 75 7.42 10.28 10.99
CA GLY A 75 8.87 10.35 10.81
C GLY A 75 9.40 9.24 9.91
N PHE A 76 8.89 8.02 10.07
CA PHE A 76 9.28 6.88 9.22
C PHE A 76 8.80 7.06 7.78
N ARG A 77 7.57 7.52 7.58
CA ARG A 77 7.04 7.85 6.24
C ARG A 77 7.93 8.89 5.56
N ASP A 78 8.21 10.00 6.25
CA ASP A 78 8.96 11.12 5.70
C ASP A 78 10.38 10.68 5.31
N ALA A 79 11.05 9.88 6.15
CA ALA A 79 12.36 9.32 5.83
C ALA A 79 12.33 8.40 4.59
N MET A 80 11.33 7.55 4.48
CA MET A 80 11.19 6.66 3.32
C MET A 80 10.93 7.44 2.02
N LEU A 81 10.12 8.49 2.08
CA LEU A 81 9.86 9.37 0.93
C LEU A 81 11.07 10.23 0.54
N GLU A 82 11.93 10.58 1.50
CA GLU A 82 13.20 11.27 1.22
C GLU A 82 14.22 10.34 0.54
N LEU A 83 14.23 9.07 0.92
CA LEU A 83 15.16 8.06 0.41
C LEU A 83 14.68 7.39 -0.88
N CYS A 84 13.43 7.61 -1.30
CA CYS A 84 12.90 7.00 -2.51
C CYS A 84 13.40 7.73 -3.78
N LEU A 85 13.34 7.02 -4.90
CA LEU A 85 13.46 7.60 -6.23
C LEU A 85 12.11 8.20 -6.60
N PRO A 86 11.96 9.54 -6.69
CA PRO A 86 10.67 10.16 -6.95
C PRO A 86 10.24 9.95 -8.40
N VAL A 87 8.93 9.88 -8.62
CA VAL A 87 8.31 9.80 -9.95
C VAL A 87 7.29 10.92 -10.08
N ASP A 88 7.46 11.78 -11.06
CA ASP A 88 6.49 12.84 -11.35
C ASP A 88 5.42 12.32 -12.32
N LEU A 89 4.19 12.19 -11.81
CA LEU A 89 2.98 11.83 -12.57
C LEU A 89 1.84 12.82 -12.31
N ASP A 90 2.12 13.99 -11.74
CA ASP A 90 1.09 14.96 -11.32
C ASP A 90 0.18 15.40 -12.47
N ALA A 91 0.74 15.55 -13.69
CA ALA A 91 -0.02 15.92 -14.88
C ALA A 91 -1.14 14.91 -15.25
N TYR A 92 -1.05 13.68 -14.76
CA TYR A 92 -2.02 12.62 -15.03
C TYR A 92 -3.05 12.47 -13.91
N ASP A 93 -2.93 13.21 -12.80
CA ASP A 93 -3.81 13.15 -11.62
C ASP A 93 -4.12 11.70 -11.18
N PRO A 94 -3.08 10.87 -10.95
CA PRO A 94 -3.27 9.46 -10.68
C PRO A 94 -3.80 9.21 -9.27
N MET A 95 -4.37 8.00 -9.10
CA MET A 95 -4.79 7.46 -7.81
C MET A 95 -3.92 6.22 -7.47
N ASP A 96 -3.67 5.99 -6.18
CA ASP A 96 -3.13 4.72 -5.71
C ASP A 96 -4.22 3.85 -5.07
N LEU A 97 -4.18 2.56 -5.37
CA LEU A 97 -5.04 1.54 -4.75
C LEU A 97 -4.14 0.45 -4.17
N CYS A 98 -3.95 0.44 -2.87
CA CYS A 98 -3.16 -0.61 -2.24
C CYS A 98 -3.65 -0.91 -0.82
N GLY A 99 -3.40 -2.13 -0.35
CA GLY A 99 -3.56 -2.50 1.04
C GLY A 99 -2.21 -2.54 1.75
N THR A 100 -2.25 -2.59 3.08
CA THR A 100 -1.07 -2.85 3.89
C THR A 100 -0.55 -4.27 3.70
N GLY A 101 -1.42 -5.16 3.24
CA GLY A 101 -1.17 -6.60 3.28
C GLY A 101 -1.08 -7.09 4.72
N GLY A 102 -0.75 -8.37 4.84
CA GLY A 102 -0.47 -8.92 6.16
C GLY A 102 -1.71 -9.31 6.96
N ASP A 103 -2.87 -9.36 6.36
CA ASP A 103 -4.13 -9.82 6.96
C ASP A 103 -4.16 -11.36 7.17
N GLY A 104 -3.32 -12.11 6.45
CA GLY A 104 -3.24 -13.57 6.53
C GLY A 104 -4.41 -14.29 5.87
N LYS A 105 -5.09 -13.64 4.92
CA LYS A 105 -6.33 -14.14 4.31
C LYS A 105 -6.15 -14.85 2.95
N ASP A 106 -4.98 -14.70 2.32
CA ASP A 106 -4.66 -15.31 1.02
C ASP A 106 -5.74 -15.15 -0.06
N THR A 107 -6.33 -13.95 -0.13
CA THR A 107 -7.31 -13.59 -1.17
C THR A 107 -6.64 -13.48 -2.55
N PHE A 108 -7.42 -13.65 -3.61
CA PHE A 108 -6.96 -13.28 -4.96
C PHE A 108 -6.64 -11.78 -5.03
N ASN A 109 -5.91 -11.35 -6.06
CA ASN A 109 -5.35 -9.99 -6.16
C ASN A 109 -6.42 -8.91 -6.40
N ILE A 110 -7.34 -8.72 -5.44
CA ILE A 110 -8.52 -7.82 -5.51
C ILE A 110 -8.08 -6.39 -5.83
N SER A 111 -7.16 -5.81 -5.06
CA SER A 111 -6.74 -4.41 -5.25
C SER A 111 -6.05 -4.19 -6.61
N THR A 112 -5.32 -5.19 -7.11
CA THR A 112 -4.66 -5.10 -8.41
C THR A 112 -5.68 -5.14 -9.55
N LEU A 113 -6.66 -6.03 -9.47
CA LEU A 113 -7.79 -6.09 -10.41
C LEU A 113 -8.62 -4.82 -10.37
N SER A 114 -8.93 -4.32 -9.17
CA SER A 114 -9.66 -3.06 -8.98
C SER A 114 -8.92 -1.88 -9.61
N SER A 115 -7.58 -1.88 -9.62
CA SER A 115 -6.78 -0.85 -10.28
C SER A 115 -7.04 -0.79 -11.79
N PHE A 116 -7.18 -1.95 -12.46
CA PHE A 116 -7.54 -2.00 -13.89
C PHE A 116 -8.98 -1.59 -14.14
N VAL A 117 -9.92 -1.97 -13.27
CA VAL A 117 -11.32 -1.54 -13.37
C VAL A 117 -11.44 -0.03 -13.23
N VAL A 118 -10.73 0.56 -12.28
CA VAL A 118 -10.69 2.01 -12.04
C VAL A 118 -10.03 2.75 -13.22
N ALA A 119 -8.93 2.21 -13.77
CA ALA A 119 -8.32 2.76 -14.97
C ALA A 119 -9.26 2.71 -16.18
N GLY A 120 -9.94 1.58 -16.40
CA GLY A 120 -10.94 1.43 -17.46
C GLY A 120 -12.18 2.31 -17.28
N ALA A 121 -12.48 2.75 -16.05
CA ALA A 121 -13.50 3.75 -15.75
C ALA A 121 -13.02 5.20 -15.92
N GLY A 122 -11.77 5.43 -16.37
CA GLY A 122 -11.23 6.75 -16.69
C GLY A 122 -10.57 7.50 -15.54
N GLN A 123 -10.17 6.82 -14.45
CA GLN A 123 -9.29 7.37 -13.42
C GLN A 123 -7.91 6.76 -13.56
N ASN A 124 -6.91 7.57 -13.90
CA ASN A 124 -5.53 7.09 -13.96
C ASN A 124 -5.05 6.51 -12.63
N VAL A 125 -4.22 5.46 -12.70
CA VAL A 125 -3.71 4.76 -11.53
C VAL A 125 -2.18 4.68 -11.56
N ALA A 126 -1.54 5.06 -10.44
CA ALA A 126 -0.13 4.83 -10.18
C ALA A 126 -0.03 3.83 -9.00
N LYS A 127 -0.11 2.54 -9.31
CA LYS A 127 -0.17 1.51 -8.28
C LYS A 127 1.19 1.25 -7.67
N HIS A 128 1.34 1.53 -6.37
CA HIS A 128 2.49 1.08 -5.61
C HIS A 128 2.28 -0.35 -5.13
N GLY A 129 3.22 -1.23 -5.41
CA GLY A 129 3.07 -2.64 -5.12
C GLY A 129 4.41 -3.35 -4.89
N ASN A 130 4.32 -4.59 -4.36
CA ASN A 130 5.47 -5.43 -4.09
C ASN A 130 5.10 -6.91 -4.29
N HIS A 131 6.11 -7.77 -4.19
CA HIS A 131 5.88 -9.20 -3.98
C HIS A 131 5.14 -9.43 -2.66
N GLY A 132 4.38 -10.51 -2.56
CA GLY A 132 3.68 -10.89 -1.34
C GLY A 132 4.65 -11.10 -0.18
N VAL A 133 4.30 -10.56 0.99
CA VAL A 133 5.07 -10.76 2.23
C VAL A 133 4.45 -11.87 3.07
N SER A 134 3.13 -11.96 3.05
CA SER A 134 2.33 -12.95 3.82
C SER A 134 1.39 -13.77 2.93
N SER A 135 1.11 -13.33 1.71
CA SER A 135 0.32 -14.07 0.71
C SER A 135 1.22 -14.85 -0.22
N LEU A 136 0.70 -15.95 -0.75
CA LEU A 136 1.39 -16.81 -1.71
C LEU A 136 1.75 -16.01 -2.99
N VAL A 137 0.86 -15.12 -3.44
CA VAL A 137 1.01 -14.35 -4.68
C VAL A 137 0.70 -12.87 -4.45
N GLY A 138 1.75 -12.05 -4.34
CA GLY A 138 1.62 -10.60 -4.26
C GLY A 138 1.31 -9.95 -5.61
N SER A 139 0.98 -8.65 -5.57
CA SER A 139 0.62 -7.87 -6.76
C SER A 139 1.71 -7.88 -7.84
N SER A 140 2.98 -7.73 -7.46
CA SER A 140 4.07 -7.78 -8.42
C SER A 140 4.28 -9.19 -8.98
N THR A 141 4.13 -10.22 -8.15
CA THR A 141 4.32 -11.61 -8.56
C THR A 141 3.33 -12.03 -9.66
N VAL A 142 2.04 -11.69 -9.50
CA VAL A 142 1.03 -12.00 -10.53
C VAL A 142 1.27 -11.20 -11.81
N MET A 143 1.66 -9.93 -11.71
CA MET A 143 1.93 -9.10 -12.88
C MET A 143 3.14 -9.60 -13.69
N GLU A 144 4.23 -10.02 -13.02
CA GLU A 144 5.38 -10.66 -13.69
C GLU A 144 4.98 -11.96 -14.40
N ARG A 145 4.18 -12.81 -13.74
CA ARG A 145 3.66 -14.06 -14.34
C ARG A 145 2.83 -13.79 -15.59
N LEU A 146 2.11 -12.65 -15.62
CA LEU A 146 1.30 -12.20 -16.75
C LEU A 146 2.11 -11.44 -17.80
N GLY A 147 3.44 -11.36 -17.68
CA GLY A 147 4.35 -10.81 -18.66
C GLY A 147 4.69 -9.32 -18.49
N TYR A 148 4.23 -8.69 -17.40
CA TYR A 148 4.59 -7.30 -17.13
C TYR A 148 6.05 -7.16 -16.69
N GLN A 149 6.77 -6.25 -17.32
CA GLN A 149 8.14 -5.90 -16.95
C GLN A 149 8.14 -4.58 -16.17
N PHE A 150 8.64 -4.64 -14.93
CA PHE A 150 8.76 -3.45 -14.09
C PHE A 150 9.94 -2.59 -14.53
N THR A 151 9.73 -1.28 -14.48
CA THR A 151 10.74 -0.27 -14.83
C THR A 151 10.73 0.85 -13.79
N ASN A 152 11.82 1.58 -13.68
CA ASN A 152 11.91 2.87 -12.99
C ASN A 152 12.26 4.03 -13.95
N ASP A 153 12.17 3.80 -15.24
CA ASP A 153 12.25 4.86 -16.24
C ASP A 153 10.96 5.71 -16.21
N VAL A 154 11.09 6.97 -15.82
CA VAL A 154 9.97 7.89 -15.66
C VAL A 154 9.23 8.12 -16.96
N GLY A 155 9.93 8.24 -18.08
CA GLY A 155 9.31 8.43 -19.40
C GLY A 155 8.48 7.21 -19.84
N GLU A 156 8.94 6.01 -19.52
CA GLU A 156 8.18 4.79 -19.78
C GLU A 156 6.93 4.71 -18.89
N LEU A 157 7.04 5.05 -17.60
CA LEU A 157 5.91 5.08 -16.67
C LEU A 157 4.84 6.10 -17.13
N GLN A 158 5.26 7.29 -17.58
CA GLN A 158 4.37 8.29 -18.14
C GLN A 158 3.63 7.76 -19.36
N ARG A 159 4.34 7.16 -20.33
CA ARG A 159 3.72 6.55 -21.51
C ARG A 159 2.72 5.45 -21.13
N LYS A 160 3.01 4.64 -20.11
CA LYS A 160 2.08 3.61 -19.62
C LYS A 160 0.80 4.23 -19.05
N VAL A 161 0.90 5.30 -18.28
CA VAL A 161 -0.29 6.02 -17.81
C VAL A 161 -1.07 6.63 -18.97
N GLU A 162 -0.41 7.25 -19.95
CA GLU A 162 -1.07 7.84 -21.13
C GLU A 162 -1.82 6.80 -21.96
N THR A 163 -1.21 5.66 -22.20
CA THR A 163 -1.75 4.66 -23.15
C THR A 163 -2.69 3.67 -22.49
N ALA A 164 -2.37 3.23 -21.27
CA ALA A 164 -3.11 2.21 -20.54
C ALA A 164 -3.95 2.75 -19.36
N GLY A 165 -3.79 4.02 -18.99
CA GLY A 165 -4.43 4.60 -17.80
C GLY A 165 -3.84 4.12 -16.48
N ILE A 166 -2.76 3.32 -16.51
CA ILE A 166 -2.18 2.73 -15.29
C ILE A 166 -0.68 2.47 -15.48
N CYS A 167 0.09 2.69 -14.42
CA CYS A 167 1.45 2.18 -14.28
C CYS A 167 1.65 1.50 -12.92
N PHE A 168 2.71 0.69 -12.82
CA PHE A 168 3.11 0.02 -11.58
C PHE A 168 4.44 0.55 -11.08
N LEU A 169 4.47 0.96 -9.82
CA LEU A 169 5.65 1.39 -9.10
C LEU A 169 6.08 0.25 -8.17
N HIS A 170 6.96 -0.63 -8.68
CA HIS A 170 7.44 -1.79 -7.93
C HIS A 170 8.40 -1.34 -6.83
N ALA A 171 8.01 -1.51 -5.56
CA ALA A 171 8.69 -0.94 -4.41
C ALA A 171 10.23 -1.15 -4.38
N PRO A 172 10.79 -2.34 -4.71
CA PRO A 172 12.23 -2.54 -4.73
C PRO A 172 12.99 -1.64 -5.71
N LEU A 173 12.37 -1.21 -6.79
CA LEU A 173 13.01 -0.31 -7.79
C LEU A 173 13.06 1.14 -7.32
N PHE A 174 12.16 1.55 -6.42
CA PHE A 174 12.03 2.94 -5.98
C PHE A 174 12.53 3.20 -4.56
N HIS A 175 12.73 2.17 -3.76
CA HIS A 175 13.19 2.27 -2.37
C HIS A 175 14.55 1.59 -2.16
N PRO A 176 15.65 2.10 -2.74
CA PRO A 176 16.96 1.47 -2.67
C PRO A 176 17.49 1.33 -1.25
N ALA A 177 17.05 2.19 -0.32
CA ALA A 177 17.40 2.13 1.09
C ALA A 177 16.94 0.81 1.76
N MET A 178 15.90 0.19 1.24
CA MET A 178 15.38 -1.08 1.78
C MET A 178 16.37 -2.24 1.65
N LYS A 179 17.37 -2.18 0.77
CA LYS A 179 18.43 -3.19 0.66
C LYS A 179 19.20 -3.39 1.96
N ASN A 180 19.31 -2.35 2.78
CA ASN A 180 20.01 -2.40 4.07
C ASN A 180 19.15 -3.00 5.20
N VAL A 181 17.83 -3.12 4.99
CA VAL A 181 16.86 -3.60 5.98
C VAL A 181 16.31 -4.97 5.61
N ALA A 182 16.13 -5.26 4.32
CA ALA A 182 15.48 -6.47 3.84
C ALA A 182 16.15 -7.78 4.34
N PRO A 183 17.50 -7.92 4.38
CA PRO A 183 18.13 -9.11 4.96
C PRO A 183 17.76 -9.31 6.43
N ILE A 184 17.84 -8.22 7.23
CA ILE A 184 17.54 -8.26 8.66
C ILE A 184 16.08 -8.65 8.92
N ARG A 185 15.14 -8.09 8.16
CA ARG A 185 13.73 -8.45 8.25
C ARG A 185 13.48 -9.92 7.90
N ARG A 186 14.18 -10.44 6.89
CA ARG A 186 14.11 -11.86 6.50
C ARG A 186 14.64 -12.76 7.60
N ASP A 187 15.78 -12.40 8.21
CA ASP A 187 16.39 -13.16 9.29
C ASP A 187 15.52 -13.15 10.56
N LEU A 188 14.83 -12.02 10.84
CA LEU A 188 13.85 -11.93 11.92
C LEU A 188 12.60 -12.81 11.67
N GLY A 189 12.20 -13.02 10.43
CA GLY A 189 11.08 -13.88 10.04
C GLY A 189 9.69 -13.42 10.50
N VAL A 190 9.56 -12.15 10.93
CA VAL A 190 8.32 -11.61 11.52
C VAL A 190 7.93 -10.29 10.86
N LYS A 191 6.64 -9.93 10.99
CA LYS A 191 6.14 -8.64 10.51
C LYS A 191 6.74 -7.51 11.34
N THR A 192 7.14 -6.43 10.68
CA THR A 192 7.69 -5.23 11.31
C THR A 192 6.87 -4.01 10.89
N PHE A 193 7.13 -2.83 11.47
CA PHE A 193 6.42 -1.61 11.08
C PHE A 193 6.60 -1.24 9.59
N PHE A 194 7.60 -1.75 8.90
CA PHE A 194 7.71 -1.57 7.44
C PHE A 194 6.53 -2.14 6.66
N ASN A 195 5.83 -3.13 7.22
CA ASN A 195 4.66 -3.70 6.57
C ASN A 195 3.49 -2.71 6.48
N VAL A 196 3.45 -1.74 7.39
CA VAL A 196 2.39 -0.73 7.39
C VAL A 196 2.80 0.58 6.68
N LEU A 197 4.04 0.71 6.20
CA LEU A 197 4.48 1.90 5.49
C LEU A 197 4.15 1.89 4.00
N GLY A 198 3.98 0.70 3.39
CA GLY A 198 3.84 0.55 1.95
C GLY A 198 2.89 1.55 1.28
N PRO A 199 1.64 1.67 1.72
CA PRO A 199 0.68 2.60 1.13
C PRO A 199 1.03 4.08 1.30
N MET A 200 1.84 4.43 2.30
CA MET A 200 2.20 5.82 2.60
C MET A 200 3.39 6.35 1.80
N ILE A 201 4.13 5.46 1.15
CA ILE A 201 5.43 5.76 0.54
C ILE A 201 5.45 5.56 -0.98
N ASN A 202 4.30 5.68 -1.63
CA ASN A 202 4.23 5.66 -3.09
C ASN A 202 5.13 6.77 -3.68
N PRO A 203 6.10 6.42 -4.55
CA PRO A 203 7.06 7.37 -5.13
C PRO A 203 6.43 8.51 -5.92
N ALA A 204 5.25 8.29 -6.53
CA ALA A 204 4.51 9.32 -7.25
C ALA A 204 3.70 10.24 -6.32
N LYS A 205 3.61 9.94 -5.02
CA LYS A 205 2.87 10.72 -4.01
C LYS A 205 1.46 11.16 -4.47
N PRO A 206 0.63 10.25 -5.01
CA PRO A 206 -0.64 10.63 -5.61
C PRO A 206 -1.52 11.38 -4.63
N ALA A 207 -2.23 12.40 -5.13
CA ALA A 207 -3.17 13.19 -4.33
C ALA A 207 -4.44 12.42 -3.94
N LYS A 208 -4.67 11.26 -4.57
CA LYS A 208 -5.85 10.41 -4.32
C LYS A 208 -5.41 9.02 -3.92
N GLN A 209 -6.07 8.43 -2.92
CA GLN A 209 -5.72 7.08 -2.47
C GLN A 209 -6.90 6.31 -1.88
N LEU A 210 -7.04 5.05 -2.29
CA LEU A 210 -7.77 4.03 -1.57
C LEU A 210 -6.76 3.15 -0.85
N VAL A 211 -6.89 2.99 0.46
CA VAL A 211 -5.99 2.14 1.23
C VAL A 211 -6.76 1.17 2.11
N GLY A 212 -6.45 -0.11 2.00
CA GLY A 212 -6.94 -1.14 2.89
C GLY A 212 -5.99 -1.39 4.06
N VAL A 213 -6.54 -1.62 5.24
CA VAL A 213 -5.77 -1.91 6.45
C VAL A 213 -6.37 -3.09 7.21
N PHE A 214 -5.52 -3.93 7.80
CA PHE A 214 -5.97 -5.20 8.41
C PHE A 214 -6.50 -5.06 9.85
N ASN A 215 -6.48 -3.88 10.47
CA ASN A 215 -7.09 -3.65 11.78
C ASN A 215 -7.50 -2.19 12.01
N LEU A 216 -8.36 -1.97 13.02
CA LEU A 216 -8.93 -0.66 13.35
C LEU A 216 -7.90 0.31 13.94
N GLU A 217 -6.85 -0.16 14.60
CA GLU A 217 -5.78 0.70 15.14
C GLU A 217 -5.04 1.38 13.98
N LEU A 218 -4.67 0.61 12.97
CA LEU A 218 -4.07 1.14 11.73
C LEU A 218 -5.02 2.07 11.00
N ALA A 219 -6.32 1.74 10.92
CA ALA A 219 -7.30 2.61 10.28
C ALA A 219 -7.31 4.01 10.91
N ARG A 220 -7.23 4.09 12.26
CA ARG A 220 -7.15 5.37 12.97
C ARG A 220 -5.83 6.11 12.72
N LEU A 221 -4.69 5.40 12.78
CA LEU A 221 -3.38 6.00 12.54
C LEU A 221 -3.31 6.59 11.12
N TYR A 222 -3.78 5.84 10.12
CA TYR A 222 -3.84 6.32 8.74
C TYR A 222 -4.77 7.52 8.59
N ALA A 223 -5.95 7.48 9.24
CA ALA A 223 -6.89 8.60 9.20
C ALA A 223 -6.28 9.88 9.78
N TYR A 224 -5.68 9.82 10.98
CA TYR A 224 -5.02 10.96 11.59
C TYR A 224 -3.88 11.50 10.73
N LEU A 225 -3.08 10.61 10.13
CA LEU A 225 -1.97 11.00 9.28
C LEU A 225 -2.45 11.70 8.00
N TYR A 226 -3.48 11.15 7.33
CA TYR A 226 -3.97 11.71 6.07
C TYR A 226 -4.82 12.96 6.25
N GLN A 227 -5.52 13.12 7.38
CA GLN A 227 -6.24 14.35 7.74
C GLN A 227 -5.32 15.58 7.88
N GLN A 228 -4.02 15.37 8.07
CA GLN A 228 -3.02 16.44 8.12
C GLN A 228 -2.47 16.81 6.73
N THR A 229 -3.03 16.26 5.67
CA THR A 229 -2.61 16.47 4.28
C THR A 229 -3.79 16.88 3.42
N ASP A 230 -3.52 17.43 2.22
CA ASP A 230 -4.56 17.75 1.21
C ASP A 230 -5.00 16.51 0.41
N LYS A 231 -4.55 15.31 0.79
CA LYS A 231 -4.87 14.08 0.09
C LYS A 231 -6.37 13.74 0.17
N ARG A 232 -6.97 13.40 -0.95
CA ARG A 232 -8.28 12.72 -0.98
C ARG A 232 -8.04 11.25 -0.69
N PHE A 233 -8.62 10.76 0.38
CA PHE A 233 -8.38 9.39 0.79
C PHE A 233 -9.67 8.66 1.18
N MET A 234 -9.60 7.35 1.05
CA MET A 234 -10.54 6.44 1.65
C MET A 234 -9.77 5.26 2.25
N ILE A 235 -9.98 5.03 3.53
CA ILE A 235 -9.39 3.92 4.28
C ILE A 235 -10.46 2.86 4.47
N LEU A 236 -10.12 1.62 4.16
CA LEU A 236 -11.00 0.47 4.24
C LEU A 236 -10.48 -0.54 5.28
N HIS A 237 -11.39 -1.15 6.01
CA HIS A 237 -11.12 -2.27 6.90
C HIS A 237 -12.36 -3.15 7.00
N ALA A 238 -12.29 -4.40 6.54
CA ALA A 238 -13.34 -5.38 6.81
C ALA A 238 -13.26 -5.82 8.28
N LEU A 239 -14.39 -5.82 8.99
CA LEU A 239 -14.40 -6.04 10.44
C LEU A 239 -13.97 -7.45 10.84
N ASP A 240 -13.95 -8.38 9.89
CA ASP A 240 -13.42 -9.74 10.04
C ASP A 240 -11.94 -9.88 9.65
N GLY A 241 -11.24 -8.74 9.45
CA GLY A 241 -9.79 -8.65 9.41
C GLY A 241 -9.14 -8.56 8.03
N TYR A 242 -9.91 -8.47 6.93
CA TYR A 242 -9.33 -8.24 5.60
C TYR A 242 -8.90 -6.77 5.46
N ASP A 243 -7.82 -6.54 4.71
CA ASP A 243 -7.38 -5.21 4.30
C ASP A 243 -7.98 -4.79 2.93
N GLU A 244 -9.09 -5.40 2.54
CA GLU A 244 -9.89 -5.10 1.36
C GLU A 244 -11.37 -5.22 1.71
N ILE A 245 -12.28 -4.75 0.86
CA ILE A 245 -13.71 -5.05 1.00
C ILE A 245 -13.91 -6.49 0.53
N SER A 246 -13.97 -7.40 1.48
CA SER A 246 -14.15 -8.83 1.27
C SER A 246 -15.59 -9.21 0.96
N LEU A 247 -16.55 -8.38 1.36
CA LEU A 247 -18.00 -8.67 1.36
C LEU A 247 -18.39 -9.88 2.23
N THR A 248 -17.49 -10.39 3.07
CA THR A 248 -17.79 -11.50 4.00
C THR A 248 -18.54 -11.04 5.24
N GLY A 249 -18.65 -9.74 5.41
CA GLY A 249 -19.34 -9.08 6.51
C GLY A 249 -19.25 -7.56 6.39
N PRO A 250 -19.60 -6.84 7.48
CA PRO A 250 -19.49 -5.38 7.51
C PRO A 250 -18.05 -4.91 7.39
N PHE A 251 -17.88 -3.74 6.79
CA PHE A 251 -16.58 -3.11 6.63
C PHE A 251 -16.62 -1.63 7.00
N LYS A 252 -15.53 -1.15 7.60
CA LYS A 252 -15.37 0.24 7.98
C LYS A 252 -14.77 1.04 6.84
N VAL A 253 -15.30 2.25 6.65
CA VAL A 253 -14.84 3.23 5.68
C VAL A 253 -14.56 4.54 6.40
N ILE A 254 -13.35 5.10 6.22
CA ILE A 254 -12.99 6.43 6.71
C ILE A 254 -12.50 7.25 5.52
N SER A 255 -13.09 8.42 5.33
CA SER A 255 -12.72 9.37 4.26
C SER A 255 -12.45 10.76 4.84
N ASN A 256 -12.15 11.73 3.98
CA ASN A 256 -12.01 13.13 4.41
C ASN A 256 -13.27 13.69 5.09
N GLN A 257 -14.44 13.13 4.80
CA GLN A 257 -15.74 13.70 5.21
C GLN A 257 -16.52 12.81 6.16
N THR A 258 -16.33 11.48 6.07
CA THR A 258 -17.20 10.53 6.76
C THR A 258 -16.41 9.37 7.36
N GLU A 259 -16.92 8.86 8.46
CA GLU A 259 -16.52 7.59 9.07
C GLU A 259 -17.78 6.76 9.29
N GLN A 260 -17.87 5.59 8.67
CA GLN A 260 -19.07 4.74 8.74
C GLN A 260 -18.71 3.26 8.65
N VAL A 261 -19.62 2.41 9.09
CA VAL A 261 -19.60 0.98 8.84
C VAL A 261 -20.68 0.68 7.81
N LEU A 262 -20.33 -0.07 6.79
CA LEU A 262 -21.22 -0.45 5.70
C LEU A 262 -21.38 -1.97 5.68
N GLU A 263 -22.55 -2.39 5.26
CA GLU A 263 -22.87 -3.79 4.93
C GLU A 263 -22.76 -4.01 3.42
N PRO A 264 -22.47 -5.24 2.94
CA PRO A 264 -22.41 -5.56 1.51
C PRO A 264 -23.64 -5.09 0.72
N GLN A 265 -24.84 -5.23 1.31
CA GLN A 265 -26.13 -4.87 0.70
C GLN A 265 -26.24 -3.37 0.39
N GLN A 266 -25.49 -2.52 1.11
CA GLN A 266 -25.47 -1.08 0.86
C GLN A 266 -24.64 -0.71 -0.40
N LEU A 267 -23.95 -1.70 -0.98
CA LEU A 267 -23.34 -1.62 -2.31
C LEU A 267 -24.14 -2.41 -3.35
N GLY A 268 -25.29 -2.96 -2.99
CA GLY A 268 -26.07 -3.87 -3.85
C GLY A 268 -25.37 -5.21 -4.10
N MET A 269 -24.54 -5.66 -3.14
CA MET A 269 -23.76 -6.90 -3.21
C MET A 269 -24.27 -7.95 -2.20
N ASP A 270 -24.00 -9.21 -2.49
CA ASP A 270 -24.30 -10.30 -1.58
C ASP A 270 -23.25 -10.39 -0.46
N THR A 271 -23.62 -11.01 0.67
CA THR A 271 -22.62 -11.45 1.64
C THR A 271 -21.95 -12.72 1.12
N LEU A 272 -20.61 -12.69 1.05
CA LEU A 272 -19.79 -13.76 0.51
C LEU A 272 -19.26 -14.68 1.60
N THR A 273 -18.68 -15.82 1.20
CA THR A 273 -17.91 -16.69 2.11
C THR A 273 -16.41 -16.52 1.89
N PRO A 274 -15.57 -16.71 2.94
CA PRO A 274 -14.11 -16.60 2.79
C PRO A 274 -13.54 -17.48 1.68
N GLU A 275 -14.06 -18.71 1.51
CA GLU A 275 -13.60 -19.67 0.52
C GLU A 275 -13.81 -19.16 -0.92
N SER A 276 -14.85 -18.35 -1.15
CA SER A 276 -15.15 -17.78 -2.46
C SER A 276 -14.14 -16.72 -2.92
N LEU A 277 -13.28 -16.25 -2.00
CA LEU A 277 -12.26 -15.23 -2.23
C LEU A 277 -10.83 -15.80 -2.31
N ALA A 278 -10.67 -17.13 -2.22
CA ALA A 278 -9.35 -17.75 -2.25
C ALA A 278 -8.55 -17.40 -3.52
N GLY A 279 -7.26 -17.11 -3.34
CA GLY A 279 -6.35 -16.63 -4.40
C GLY A 279 -5.75 -17.73 -5.28
N GLY A 280 -6.16 -19.00 -5.08
CA GLY A 280 -5.53 -20.17 -5.70
C GLY A 280 -4.35 -20.69 -4.86
N GLN A 281 -3.92 -21.91 -5.18
CA GLN A 281 -2.82 -22.59 -4.47
C GLN A 281 -1.48 -22.46 -5.20
N THR A 282 -1.51 -22.03 -6.45
CA THR A 282 -0.33 -21.85 -7.30
C THR A 282 -0.35 -20.48 -7.96
N LEU A 283 0.82 -20.05 -8.44
CA LEU A 283 0.93 -18.81 -9.20
C LEU A 283 0.13 -18.86 -10.51
N ASP A 284 0.06 -20.03 -11.16
CA ASP A 284 -0.70 -20.21 -12.39
C ASP A 284 -2.21 -20.12 -12.14
N GLU A 285 -2.70 -20.71 -11.05
CA GLU A 285 -4.11 -20.57 -10.65
C GLU A 285 -4.46 -19.09 -10.33
N SER A 286 -3.59 -18.39 -9.60
CA SER A 286 -3.78 -16.97 -9.31
C SER A 286 -3.80 -16.11 -10.58
N ALA A 287 -2.91 -16.39 -11.53
CA ALA A 287 -2.88 -15.72 -12.83
C ALA A 287 -4.15 -16.03 -13.65
N GLN A 288 -4.65 -17.27 -13.59
CA GLN A 288 -5.89 -17.65 -14.28
C GLN A 288 -7.11 -16.94 -13.67
N ILE A 289 -7.22 -16.90 -12.33
CA ILE A 289 -8.27 -16.13 -11.64
C ILE A 289 -8.23 -14.66 -12.09
N PHE A 290 -7.04 -14.07 -12.14
CA PHE A 290 -6.85 -12.70 -12.58
C PHE A 290 -7.37 -12.45 -13.99
N LEU A 291 -7.01 -13.32 -14.95
CA LEU A 291 -7.48 -13.23 -16.33
C LEU A 291 -8.98 -13.48 -16.46
N ASN A 292 -9.53 -14.44 -15.71
CA ASN A 292 -10.96 -14.72 -15.71
C ASN A 292 -11.78 -13.51 -15.25
N VAL A 293 -11.30 -12.78 -14.19
CA VAL A 293 -11.96 -11.55 -13.75
C VAL A 293 -11.94 -10.49 -14.87
N LEU A 294 -10.77 -10.22 -15.46
CA LEU A 294 -10.68 -9.21 -16.54
C LEU A 294 -11.47 -9.61 -17.79
N ASN A 295 -11.61 -10.91 -18.05
CA ASN A 295 -12.44 -11.44 -19.14
C ASN A 295 -13.93 -11.54 -18.79
N ASP A 296 -14.34 -11.07 -17.59
CA ASP A 296 -15.72 -11.21 -17.12
C ASP A 296 -16.24 -12.67 -17.19
N GLU A 297 -15.34 -13.61 -16.87
CA GLU A 297 -15.54 -15.06 -16.84
C GLU A 297 -15.31 -15.63 -15.43
N SER A 298 -15.19 -14.77 -14.45
CA SER A 298 -14.96 -15.14 -13.05
C SER A 298 -16.25 -15.58 -12.36
N THR A 299 -16.11 -16.11 -11.14
CA THR A 299 -17.27 -16.36 -10.27
C THR A 299 -17.96 -15.04 -9.92
N THR A 300 -19.25 -15.11 -9.59
CA THR A 300 -20.03 -13.96 -9.13
C THR A 300 -19.37 -13.33 -7.90
N ALA A 301 -18.85 -14.14 -6.95
CA ALA A 301 -18.19 -13.65 -5.76
C ALA A 301 -16.93 -12.83 -6.07
N GLN A 302 -16.05 -13.35 -6.94
CA GLN A 302 -14.84 -12.63 -7.35
C GLN A 302 -15.19 -11.33 -8.06
N LYS A 303 -16.17 -11.33 -8.95
CA LYS A 303 -16.66 -10.14 -9.64
C LYS A 303 -17.17 -9.10 -8.63
N GLN A 304 -18.04 -9.50 -7.70
CA GLN A 304 -18.61 -8.59 -6.70
C GLN A 304 -17.52 -7.95 -5.80
N ALA A 305 -16.55 -8.74 -5.33
CA ALA A 305 -15.45 -8.20 -4.51
C ALA A 305 -14.62 -7.14 -5.26
N VAL A 306 -14.29 -7.38 -6.54
CA VAL A 306 -13.57 -6.41 -7.37
C VAL A 306 -14.43 -5.16 -7.62
N LEU A 307 -15.71 -5.32 -7.92
CA LEU A 307 -16.62 -4.20 -8.15
C LEU A 307 -16.78 -3.34 -6.89
N ALA A 308 -16.89 -3.94 -5.69
CA ALA A 308 -17.01 -3.22 -4.43
C ALA A 308 -15.78 -2.34 -4.16
N ASN A 309 -14.58 -2.90 -4.27
CA ASN A 309 -13.34 -2.15 -4.06
C ASN A 309 -13.13 -1.08 -5.13
N SER A 310 -13.45 -1.37 -6.40
CA SER A 310 -13.38 -0.40 -7.50
C SER A 310 -14.36 0.76 -7.33
N ALA A 311 -15.59 0.48 -6.91
CA ALA A 311 -16.60 1.51 -6.67
C ALA A 311 -16.16 2.47 -5.56
N MET A 312 -15.63 1.95 -4.46
CA MET A 312 -15.15 2.80 -3.37
C MET A 312 -13.92 3.63 -3.79
N ALA A 313 -13.07 3.11 -4.68
CA ALA A 313 -11.97 3.86 -5.27
C ALA A 313 -12.48 5.00 -6.17
N LEU A 314 -13.47 4.76 -7.01
CA LEU A 314 -14.08 5.78 -7.88
C LEU A 314 -14.76 6.88 -7.07
N LEU A 315 -15.42 6.55 -5.96
CA LEU A 315 -15.94 7.53 -5.00
C LEU A 315 -14.81 8.37 -4.37
N ALA A 316 -13.76 7.72 -3.89
CA ALA A 316 -12.59 8.40 -3.34
C ALA A 316 -11.92 9.32 -4.36
N ALA A 317 -11.87 8.91 -5.62
CA ALA A 317 -11.36 9.74 -6.72
C ALA A 317 -12.28 10.91 -7.10
N GLY A 318 -13.56 10.89 -6.67
CA GLY A 318 -14.59 11.88 -7.05
C GLY A 318 -15.07 11.71 -8.48
N LYS A 319 -14.99 10.49 -9.01
CA LYS A 319 -15.55 10.14 -10.33
C LYS A 319 -17.04 9.82 -10.27
N ALA A 320 -17.55 9.50 -9.09
CA ALA A 320 -18.95 9.25 -8.79
C ALA A 320 -19.39 10.03 -7.55
N ASN A 321 -20.67 10.35 -7.44
CA ASN A 321 -21.24 11.07 -6.30
C ASN A 321 -21.99 10.13 -5.34
N THR A 322 -22.45 8.99 -5.83
CA THR A 322 -23.16 7.97 -5.03
C THR A 322 -22.51 6.60 -5.19
N ARG A 323 -22.81 5.70 -4.25
CA ARG A 323 -22.30 4.31 -4.29
C ARG A 323 -22.87 3.58 -5.50
N GLU A 324 -24.13 3.77 -5.80
CA GLU A 324 -24.83 3.16 -6.93
C GLU A 324 -24.19 3.57 -8.26
N GLU A 325 -23.91 4.87 -8.43
CA GLU A 325 -23.20 5.40 -9.60
C GLU A 325 -21.79 4.78 -9.72
N ALA A 326 -21.04 4.73 -8.63
CA ALA A 326 -19.69 4.16 -8.59
C ALA A 326 -19.69 2.67 -8.95
N VAL A 327 -20.64 1.90 -8.42
CA VAL A 327 -20.81 0.47 -8.75
C VAL A 327 -21.16 0.30 -10.23
N ALA A 328 -22.06 1.14 -10.78
CA ALA A 328 -22.42 1.10 -12.19
C ALA A 328 -21.21 1.41 -13.09
N MET A 329 -20.39 2.42 -12.76
CA MET A 329 -19.16 2.75 -13.49
C MET A 329 -18.13 1.62 -13.44
N ALA A 330 -17.93 1.01 -12.29
CA ALA A 330 -17.01 -0.12 -12.13
C ALA A 330 -17.49 -1.32 -12.95
N ARG A 331 -18.78 -1.63 -12.89
CA ARG A 331 -19.42 -2.71 -13.67
C ARG A 331 -19.27 -2.47 -15.16
N GLU A 332 -19.58 -1.27 -15.63
CA GLU A 332 -19.42 -0.91 -17.05
C GLU A 332 -17.97 -1.06 -17.52
N SER A 333 -16.98 -0.63 -16.70
CA SER A 333 -15.57 -0.78 -17.05
C SER A 333 -15.17 -2.24 -17.25
N LEU A 334 -15.67 -3.14 -16.41
CA LEU A 334 -15.37 -4.57 -16.47
C LEU A 334 -16.11 -5.25 -17.62
N GLU A 335 -17.42 -5.10 -17.70
CA GLU A 335 -18.29 -5.78 -18.67
C GLU A 335 -18.05 -5.30 -20.11
N SER A 336 -17.74 -4.02 -20.31
CA SER A 336 -17.35 -3.48 -21.63
C SER A 336 -15.91 -3.84 -22.04
N LYS A 337 -15.16 -4.58 -21.20
CA LYS A 337 -13.75 -4.95 -21.42
C LYS A 337 -12.77 -3.78 -21.42
N ARG A 338 -13.14 -2.59 -20.92
CA ARG A 338 -12.21 -1.45 -20.80
C ARG A 338 -11.09 -1.76 -19.83
N ALA A 339 -11.38 -2.40 -18.69
CA ALA A 339 -10.36 -2.88 -17.76
C ALA A 339 -9.37 -3.85 -18.42
N LEU A 340 -9.85 -4.81 -19.20
CA LEU A 340 -9.02 -5.73 -19.98
C LEU A 340 -8.18 -4.99 -21.03
N ALA A 341 -8.74 -3.99 -21.68
CA ALA A 341 -8.02 -3.18 -22.67
C ALA A 341 -6.85 -2.41 -22.01
N CYS A 342 -7.05 -1.84 -20.81
CA CYS A 342 -5.98 -1.22 -20.01
C CYS A 342 -4.89 -2.24 -19.70
N PHE A 343 -5.24 -3.44 -19.24
CA PHE A 343 -4.29 -4.51 -18.97
C PHE A 343 -3.47 -4.89 -20.21
N LYS A 344 -4.13 -5.16 -21.33
CA LYS A 344 -3.46 -5.53 -22.58
C LYS A 344 -2.49 -4.47 -23.09
N LYS A 345 -2.87 -3.18 -22.99
CA LYS A 345 -1.99 -2.05 -23.35
C LYS A 345 -0.80 -1.92 -22.42
N LEU A 346 -0.98 -2.24 -21.14
CA LEU A 346 0.08 -2.12 -20.15
C LEU A 346 1.18 -3.16 -20.34
N ILE A 347 0.82 -4.40 -20.74
CA ILE A 347 1.77 -5.51 -20.93
C ILE A 347 2.34 -5.58 -22.37
N ALA A 348 1.78 -4.82 -23.31
CA ALA A 348 2.30 -4.69 -24.68
C ALA A 348 3.58 -3.85 -24.73
#